data_5927ecd30036a320d16e28a3eae3e2a5
#
_entry.id   5927ecd30036a320d16e28a3eae3e2a5
#
_cell.length_a   1.000
_cell.length_b   1.000
_cell.length_c   1.000
_cell.angle_alpha   90.00
_cell.angle_beta   90.00
_cell.angle_gamma   90.00
#
_symmetry.space_group_name_H-M   'P 1'
#
loop_
_entity.id
_entity.type
_entity.pdbx_description
1 polymer ?
#
loop_
_entity_poly.entity_id
_entity_poly.type
_entity_poly.pdbx_seq_one_letter_code
_entity_poly.pdbx_strand_id
1 'polypeptide(L)'
;MMKLSTAVYNAAVVLRHATFVIGAKLLAGGTIVAFDDETQQLRVIREGSLLIEGDSISSVSDSIVPDTIPIGVEVINCTGNIITPGFVDTHRHGWQTVFKTLGSNTTLAEYLKRYSASVAQPLFTPDDVYISQLAGIYEALNAGVTTILDHAHHTWTREHAIAGLNASMDSGGRVFFAYTFQNSPDFSIQDQIMHWHELASTVPSGLTTLGIAYDGWIGDPQDPDTAAVVKLALESKVEALTTHDVEGPWSSSNNPELLHWLGILNSSIPIVISHASQISARGAELLRQTNQHISITPESEMHYGHLHPTSHLILDQASLGVDTHFTFSTDILTQARLWLQSTRSRLYKAAIDNWQIPANSPMSVNQAFLLATRNGGLALERPDLGVITPDTKADILIWDARSPGMLGWVDPISAVILHANVGDIKDVIVGGEFKKRDGKLVVEDYAGIQDRFLQSARRIQAKLKDIPLPVPEGRFMGGYPYAPVLEVDVQRGEGTGYGPIYV
;
A
#
# COMPACT_ATOMS: atom_id res chain seq x y z
N MET A 1 50.90 -10.20 70.12
CA MET A 1 50.62 -8.98 69.35
C MET A 1 50.07 -9.41 67.97
N MET A 2 48.77 -9.46 67.85
CA MET A 2 48.10 -9.76 66.63
C MET A 2 47.78 -8.47 65.88
N LYS A 3 48.23 -8.36 64.61
CA LYS A 3 47.84 -7.25 63.72
C LYS A 3 46.57 -7.66 62.97
N LEU A 4 45.49 -6.93 63.23
CA LEU A 4 44.29 -6.95 62.39
C LEU A 4 44.53 -6.16 61.11
N SER A 5 44.32 -6.80 59.98
CA SER A 5 44.28 -6.21 58.63
C SER A 5 42.83 -5.87 58.32
N THR A 6 42.54 -4.60 58.17
CA THR A 6 41.22 -4.08 57.75
C THR A 6 41.19 -4.05 56.21
N ALA A 7 40.41 -4.95 55.61
CA ALA A 7 40.13 -4.94 54.18
C ALA A 7 38.93 -3.96 53.93
N VAL A 8 39.18 -2.86 53.25
CA VAL A 8 38.17 -1.93 52.78
C VAL A 8 37.64 -2.44 51.46
N TYR A 9 36.40 -2.93 51.43
CA TYR A 9 35.67 -3.21 50.18
C TYR A 9 35.16 -1.93 49.54
N ASN A 10 35.74 -1.50 48.44
CA ASN A 10 35.19 -0.47 47.58
C ASN A 10 34.06 -1.07 46.75
N ALA A 11 32.81 -0.83 47.16
CA ALA A 11 31.65 -1.09 46.31
C ALA A 11 31.52 0.09 45.32
N ALA A 12 31.94 -0.13 44.09
CA ALA A 12 31.66 0.80 43.00
C ALA A 12 30.16 0.75 42.69
N VAL A 13 29.42 1.75 43.13
CA VAL A 13 28.01 1.96 42.69
C VAL A 13 28.08 2.41 41.23
N VAL A 14 27.78 1.53 40.31
CA VAL A 14 27.53 1.89 38.91
C VAL A 14 26.18 2.57 38.86
N LEU A 15 26.18 3.90 38.86
CA LEU A 15 25.00 4.71 38.52
C LEU A 15 24.67 4.48 37.04
N ARG A 16 23.73 3.59 36.75
CA ARG A 16 23.12 3.49 35.42
C ARG A 16 22.32 4.79 35.22
N HIS A 17 22.66 5.55 34.20
CA HIS A 17 21.90 6.71 33.79
C HIS A 17 20.55 6.23 33.30
N ALA A 18 19.48 6.44 34.08
CA ALA A 18 18.13 6.22 33.63
C ALA A 18 17.74 7.36 32.67
N THR A 19 17.67 7.08 31.41
CA THR A 19 17.17 8.02 30.42
C THR A 19 15.64 8.10 30.55
N PHE A 20 15.14 9.31 30.80
CA PHE A 20 13.70 9.55 30.86
C PHE A 20 13.21 9.81 29.43
N VAL A 21 12.48 8.88 28.83
CA VAL A 21 11.94 9.02 27.47
C VAL A 21 10.43 9.17 27.57
N ILE A 22 9.93 10.38 27.28
CA ILE A 22 8.49 10.66 27.26
C ILE A 22 7.89 9.98 26.03
N GLY A 23 6.81 9.18 26.22
CA GLY A 23 6.07 8.53 25.14
C GLY A 23 6.65 7.19 24.67
N ALA A 24 7.64 6.62 25.37
CA ALA A 24 8.14 5.28 25.05
C ALA A 24 7.07 4.21 25.32
N LYS A 25 7.00 3.21 24.44
CA LYS A 25 6.07 2.08 24.53
C LYS A 25 6.83 0.74 24.48
N LEU A 26 6.53 -0.17 25.37
CA LEU A 26 7.05 -1.54 25.38
C LEU A 26 5.94 -2.53 25.05
N LEU A 27 6.01 -3.16 23.88
CA LEU A 27 5.15 -4.27 23.50
C LEU A 27 5.77 -5.55 24.07
N ALA A 28 5.19 -6.13 25.13
CA ALA A 28 5.80 -7.20 25.91
C ALA A 28 5.11 -8.56 25.72
N GLY A 29 5.89 -9.62 25.51
CA GLY A 29 5.43 -11.02 25.54
C GLY A 29 4.74 -11.50 24.27
N GLY A 30 4.81 -10.76 23.17
CA GLY A 30 4.23 -11.15 21.88
C GLY A 30 5.11 -12.11 21.07
N THR A 31 4.51 -12.73 20.04
CA THR A 31 5.30 -13.39 18.98
C THR A 31 5.59 -12.38 17.89
N ILE A 32 6.86 -12.02 17.73
CA ILE A 32 7.31 -10.98 16.81
C ILE A 32 7.80 -11.61 15.51
N VAL A 33 7.26 -11.13 14.38
CA VAL A 33 7.79 -11.43 13.04
C VAL A 33 8.76 -10.31 12.67
N ALA A 34 10.04 -10.53 13.02
CA ALA A 34 11.14 -9.62 12.75
C ALA A 34 11.83 -9.97 11.42
N PHE A 35 12.72 -9.10 10.98
CA PHE A 35 13.61 -9.35 9.84
C PHE A 35 15.06 -9.34 10.30
N ASP A 36 15.85 -10.24 9.73
CA ASP A 36 17.26 -10.36 9.99
C ASP A 36 18.04 -9.87 8.76
N ASP A 37 18.70 -8.72 8.90
CA ASP A 37 19.41 -8.07 7.80
C ASP A 37 20.70 -8.80 7.41
N GLU A 38 21.30 -9.60 8.29
CA GLU A 38 22.50 -10.36 7.96
C GLU A 38 22.16 -11.56 7.08
N THR A 39 21.11 -12.28 7.42
CA THR A 39 20.66 -13.47 6.68
C THR A 39 19.64 -13.15 5.57
N GLN A 40 19.10 -11.93 5.53
CA GLN A 40 18.03 -11.50 4.64
C GLN A 40 16.77 -12.38 4.75
N GLN A 41 16.41 -12.78 5.97
CA GLN A 41 15.31 -13.68 6.24
C GLN A 41 14.37 -13.17 7.34
N LEU A 42 13.13 -13.65 7.32
CA LEU A 42 12.18 -13.44 8.42
C LEU A 42 12.64 -14.26 9.63
N ARG A 43 12.61 -13.63 10.81
CA ARG A 43 12.94 -14.22 12.11
C ARG A 43 11.71 -14.17 13.01
N VAL A 44 11.28 -15.32 13.53
CA VAL A 44 10.19 -15.41 14.50
C VAL A 44 10.77 -15.44 15.92
N ILE A 45 10.40 -14.45 16.73
CA ILE A 45 10.79 -14.33 18.15
C ILE A 45 9.53 -14.60 18.96
N ARG A 46 9.55 -15.67 19.76
CA ARG A 46 8.43 -16.04 20.63
C ARG A 46 8.60 -15.43 22.01
N GLU A 47 7.48 -14.97 22.60
CA GLU A 47 7.49 -14.33 23.92
C GLU A 47 8.51 -13.18 24.02
N GLY A 48 8.72 -12.50 22.91
CA GLY A 48 9.65 -11.40 22.79
C GLY A 48 9.06 -10.07 23.23
N SER A 49 9.87 -9.04 23.24
CA SER A 49 9.42 -7.66 23.46
C SER A 49 10.08 -6.69 22.48
N LEU A 50 9.37 -5.59 22.23
CA LEU A 50 9.77 -4.55 21.30
C LEU A 50 9.60 -3.20 21.99
N LEU A 51 10.68 -2.41 22.05
CA LEU A 51 10.69 -1.06 22.60
C LEU A 51 10.57 -0.03 21.49
N ILE A 52 9.61 0.86 21.63
CA ILE A 52 9.39 2.01 20.74
C ILE A 52 9.79 3.28 21.50
N GLU A 53 10.65 4.10 20.89
CA GLU A 53 11.03 5.41 21.39
C GLU A 53 10.81 6.45 20.27
N GLY A 54 9.93 7.42 20.53
CA GLY A 54 9.51 8.36 19.49
C GLY A 54 8.81 7.64 18.34
N ASP A 55 9.31 7.81 17.11
CA ASP A 55 8.75 7.23 15.89
C ASP A 55 9.43 5.94 15.43
N SER A 56 10.37 5.41 16.24
CA SER A 56 11.27 4.33 15.81
C SER A 56 11.31 3.16 16.81
N ILE A 57 11.66 1.98 16.31
CA ILE A 57 11.92 0.78 17.10
C ILE A 57 13.32 0.92 17.69
N SER A 58 13.43 1.07 19.00
CA SER A 58 14.71 1.22 19.71
C SER A 58 15.38 -0.12 19.97
N SER A 59 14.60 -1.16 20.28
CA SER A 59 15.15 -2.50 20.48
C SER A 59 14.12 -3.61 20.26
N VAL A 60 14.62 -4.79 19.89
CA VAL A 60 13.87 -6.03 19.80
C VAL A 60 14.59 -7.08 20.65
N SER A 61 13.89 -7.69 21.59
CA SER A 61 14.42 -8.65 22.55
C SER A 61 13.69 -10.00 22.45
N ASP A 62 14.41 -11.08 22.69
CA ASP A 62 13.87 -12.43 22.81
C ASP A 62 13.41 -12.76 24.27
N SER A 63 13.30 -11.74 25.11
CA SER A 63 12.79 -11.82 26.49
C SER A 63 11.50 -11.02 26.64
N ILE A 64 10.58 -11.53 27.49
CA ILE A 64 9.31 -10.85 27.83
C ILE A 64 9.58 -9.49 28.48
N VAL A 65 10.61 -9.43 29.33
CA VAL A 65 11.06 -8.21 30.00
C VAL A 65 12.52 -7.98 29.64
N PRO A 66 12.86 -6.94 28.89
CA PRO A 66 14.25 -6.60 28.60
C PRO A 66 15.03 -6.28 29.89
N ASP A 67 16.35 -6.47 29.87
CA ASP A 67 17.22 -6.18 31.01
C ASP A 67 17.17 -4.70 31.46
N THR A 68 16.83 -3.82 30.52
CA THR A 68 16.71 -2.38 30.77
C THR A 68 15.40 -1.86 30.19
N ILE A 69 14.54 -1.32 31.07
CA ILE A 69 13.29 -0.64 30.68
C ILE A 69 13.42 0.84 31.05
N PRO A 70 13.18 1.78 30.12
CA PRO A 70 13.20 3.21 30.44
C PRO A 70 12.17 3.56 31.51
N ILE A 71 12.48 4.55 32.36
CA ILE A 71 11.52 5.04 33.35
C ILE A 71 10.38 5.77 32.63
N GLY A 72 9.14 5.42 33.00
CA GLY A 72 7.93 6.06 32.41
C GLY A 72 7.42 5.42 31.14
N VAL A 73 7.97 4.27 30.69
CA VAL A 73 7.49 3.55 29.53
C VAL A 73 6.06 3.01 29.74
N GLU A 74 5.21 3.16 28.72
CA GLU A 74 3.91 2.48 28.67
C GLU A 74 4.12 1.01 28.31
N VAL A 75 3.78 0.08 29.23
CA VAL A 75 3.89 -1.35 28.96
C VAL A 75 2.57 -1.88 28.42
N ILE A 76 2.62 -2.46 27.22
CA ILE A 76 1.48 -3.04 26.51
C ILE A 76 1.66 -4.55 26.50
N ASN A 77 0.74 -5.28 27.17
CA ASN A 77 0.80 -6.72 27.21
C ASN A 77 0.34 -7.31 25.87
N CYS A 78 1.27 -7.96 25.16
CA CYS A 78 1.04 -8.65 23.89
C CYS A 78 1.07 -10.17 24.02
N THR A 79 1.00 -10.73 25.24
CA THR A 79 1.01 -12.17 25.46
C THR A 79 -0.13 -12.86 24.70
N GLY A 80 0.24 -13.82 23.84
CA GLY A 80 -0.69 -14.54 22.97
C GLY A 80 -1.07 -13.81 21.68
N ASN A 81 -0.50 -12.63 21.44
CA ASN A 81 -0.65 -11.87 20.19
C ASN A 81 0.53 -12.10 19.24
N ILE A 82 0.30 -11.85 17.95
CA ILE A 82 1.35 -11.76 16.95
C ILE A 82 1.62 -10.29 16.67
N ILE A 83 2.91 -9.91 16.54
CA ILE A 83 3.36 -8.57 16.23
C ILE A 83 4.06 -8.63 14.88
N THR A 84 3.61 -7.84 13.91
CA THR A 84 4.20 -7.75 12.56
C THR A 84 4.50 -6.31 12.21
N PRO A 85 5.37 -6.05 11.20
CA PRO A 85 5.39 -4.74 10.57
C PRO A 85 4.02 -4.42 9.97
N GLY A 86 3.75 -3.12 9.79
CA GLY A 86 2.60 -2.62 9.05
C GLY A 86 2.68 -2.96 7.58
N PHE A 87 1.53 -3.10 6.94
CA PHE A 87 1.46 -3.29 5.49
C PHE A 87 1.82 -2.00 4.75
N VAL A 88 2.48 -2.17 3.62
CA VAL A 88 2.85 -1.08 2.70
C VAL A 88 2.06 -1.25 1.41
N ASP A 89 1.20 -0.29 1.11
CA ASP A 89 0.38 -0.21 -0.09
C ASP A 89 1.06 0.71 -1.11
N THR A 90 1.62 0.14 -2.16
CA THR A 90 2.42 0.89 -3.13
C THR A 90 1.62 1.39 -4.33
N HIS A 91 0.30 1.24 -4.32
CA HIS A 91 -0.59 1.82 -5.33
C HIS A 91 -2.03 1.91 -4.84
N ARG A 92 -2.55 3.13 -4.74
CA ARG A 92 -3.92 3.43 -4.31
C ARG A 92 -4.42 4.73 -4.91
N HIS A 93 -5.76 4.85 -5.04
CA HIS A 93 -6.49 6.08 -5.39
C HIS A 93 -7.46 6.42 -4.26
N GLY A 94 -6.94 6.99 -3.16
CA GLY A 94 -7.70 7.19 -1.92
C GLY A 94 -8.97 8.03 -2.05
N TRP A 95 -9.00 9.01 -2.95
CA TRP A 95 -10.13 9.90 -3.17
C TRP A 95 -11.39 9.21 -3.73
N GLN A 96 -11.28 8.00 -4.29
CA GLN A 96 -12.39 7.30 -4.94
C GLN A 96 -13.34 6.58 -3.96
N THR A 97 -13.11 6.66 -2.66
CA THR A 97 -13.90 5.95 -1.63
C THR A 97 -15.41 6.20 -1.72
N VAL A 98 -15.82 7.40 -2.14
CA VAL A 98 -17.26 7.74 -2.32
C VAL A 98 -17.97 6.93 -3.41
N PHE A 99 -17.24 6.28 -4.32
CA PHE A 99 -17.81 5.41 -5.36
C PHE A 99 -18.10 3.99 -4.90
N LYS A 100 -17.85 3.67 -3.62
CA LYS A 100 -17.97 2.31 -3.07
C LYS A 100 -19.21 1.59 -3.60
N THR A 101 -18.99 0.38 -4.11
CA THR A 101 -19.96 -0.55 -4.72
C THR A 101 -20.46 -0.19 -6.13
N LEU A 102 -20.11 0.94 -6.70
CA LEU A 102 -20.60 1.32 -8.04
C LEU A 102 -19.86 0.62 -9.19
N GLY A 103 -18.68 0.06 -8.93
CA GLY A 103 -17.86 -0.63 -9.93
C GLY A 103 -17.93 -2.16 -9.88
N SER A 104 -18.88 -2.76 -9.18
CA SER A 104 -18.90 -4.20 -8.85
C SER A 104 -18.86 -5.14 -10.06
N ASN A 105 -19.37 -4.73 -11.22
CA ASN A 105 -19.40 -5.53 -12.46
C ASN A 105 -18.78 -4.75 -13.63
N THR A 106 -17.75 -3.97 -13.37
CA THR A 106 -17.12 -3.03 -14.32
C THR A 106 -15.83 -3.62 -14.86
N THR A 107 -15.67 -3.65 -16.18
CA THR A 107 -14.39 -3.93 -16.84
C THR A 107 -13.48 -2.71 -16.79
N LEU A 108 -12.16 -2.87 -17.07
CA LEU A 108 -11.23 -1.73 -17.13
C LEU A 108 -11.68 -0.69 -18.16
N ALA A 109 -12.18 -1.11 -19.31
CA ALA A 109 -12.63 -0.21 -20.37
C ALA A 109 -13.84 0.64 -19.93
N GLU A 110 -14.75 0.07 -19.16
CA GLU A 110 -15.89 0.79 -18.58
C GLU A 110 -15.44 1.71 -17.46
N TYR A 111 -14.52 1.26 -16.59
CA TYR A 111 -13.93 2.08 -15.53
C TYR A 111 -13.28 3.34 -16.10
N LEU A 112 -12.41 3.21 -17.11
CA LEU A 112 -11.73 4.34 -17.74
C LEU A 112 -12.69 5.36 -18.39
N LYS A 113 -13.88 4.93 -18.80
CA LYS A 113 -14.92 5.84 -19.31
C LYS A 113 -15.75 6.45 -18.19
N ARG A 114 -16.19 5.65 -17.22
CA ARG A 114 -17.19 6.04 -16.22
C ARG A 114 -16.60 6.86 -15.07
N TYR A 115 -15.35 6.57 -14.68
CA TYR A 115 -14.68 7.21 -13.54
C TYR A 115 -13.52 8.11 -13.96
N SER A 116 -13.43 8.43 -15.26
CA SER A 116 -12.43 9.36 -15.80
C SER A 116 -12.54 10.76 -15.18
N ALA A 117 -11.46 11.53 -15.27
CA ALA A 117 -11.44 12.92 -14.80
C ALA A 117 -12.56 13.77 -15.39
N SER A 118 -12.88 13.62 -16.68
CA SER A 118 -13.97 14.35 -17.35
C SER A 118 -15.36 14.07 -16.78
N VAL A 119 -15.58 12.89 -16.20
CA VAL A 119 -16.84 12.51 -15.54
C VAL A 119 -16.79 12.84 -14.05
N ALA A 120 -15.69 12.53 -13.37
CA ALA A 120 -15.57 12.67 -11.93
C ALA A 120 -15.41 14.14 -11.49
N GLN A 121 -14.55 14.92 -12.14
CA GLN A 121 -14.26 16.30 -11.74
C GLN A 121 -15.50 17.15 -11.54
N PRO A 122 -16.52 17.18 -12.44
CA PRO A 122 -17.74 17.98 -12.25
C PRO A 122 -18.61 17.55 -11.07
N LEU A 123 -18.40 16.35 -10.54
CA LEU A 123 -19.18 15.80 -9.43
C LEU A 123 -18.63 16.19 -8.06
N PHE A 124 -17.32 16.49 -7.98
CA PHE A 124 -16.61 16.75 -6.74
C PHE A 124 -16.38 18.22 -6.48
N THR A 125 -16.55 18.62 -5.25
CA THR A 125 -15.97 19.83 -4.68
C THR A 125 -14.64 19.48 -3.99
N PRO A 126 -13.78 20.47 -3.67
CA PRO A 126 -12.59 20.21 -2.86
C PRO A 126 -12.90 19.52 -1.52
N ASP A 127 -14.02 19.87 -0.86
CA ASP A 127 -14.44 19.21 0.40
C ASP A 127 -14.81 17.74 0.18
N ASP A 128 -15.37 17.38 -0.96
CA ASP A 128 -15.66 15.99 -1.32
C ASP A 128 -14.37 15.19 -1.53
N VAL A 129 -13.36 15.77 -2.16
CA VAL A 129 -12.04 15.15 -2.29
C VAL A 129 -11.43 14.93 -0.90
N TYR A 130 -11.44 15.97 -0.06
CA TYR A 130 -10.91 15.88 1.30
C TYR A 130 -11.54 14.73 2.09
N ILE A 131 -12.87 14.71 2.18
CA ILE A 131 -13.55 13.72 3.02
C ILE A 131 -13.47 12.29 2.44
N SER A 132 -13.45 12.15 1.12
CA SER A 132 -13.29 10.87 0.44
C SER A 132 -11.89 10.29 0.62
N GLN A 133 -10.86 11.10 0.45
CA GLN A 133 -9.47 10.74 0.68
C GLN A 133 -9.24 10.36 2.15
N LEU A 134 -9.71 11.17 3.09
CA LEU A 134 -9.57 10.91 4.52
C LEU A 134 -10.23 9.59 4.93
N ALA A 135 -11.46 9.34 4.46
CA ALA A 135 -12.18 8.10 4.73
C ALA A 135 -11.45 6.88 4.13
N GLY A 136 -10.90 7.00 2.92
CA GLY A 136 -10.11 5.95 2.27
C GLY A 136 -8.83 5.59 3.04
N ILE A 137 -8.14 6.58 3.60
CA ILE A 137 -6.95 6.35 4.43
C ILE A 137 -7.35 5.72 5.78
N TYR A 138 -8.44 6.15 6.41
CA TYR A 138 -8.93 5.51 7.63
C TYR A 138 -9.35 4.05 7.40
N GLU A 139 -9.94 3.73 6.26
CA GLU A 139 -10.24 2.36 5.87
C GLU A 139 -8.94 1.54 5.73
N ALA A 140 -7.91 2.10 5.10
CA ALA A 140 -6.59 1.49 4.98
C ALA A 140 -5.91 1.26 6.35
N LEU A 141 -5.89 2.28 7.22
CA LEU A 141 -5.35 2.17 8.58
C LEU A 141 -6.10 1.11 9.40
N ASN A 142 -7.44 1.08 9.32
CA ASN A 142 -8.23 0.03 9.99
C ASN A 142 -7.85 -1.37 9.51
N ALA A 143 -7.45 -1.50 8.24
CA ALA A 143 -7.03 -2.74 7.60
C ALA A 143 -5.51 -3.04 7.74
N GLY A 144 -4.78 -2.28 8.57
CA GLY A 144 -3.36 -2.52 8.86
C GLY A 144 -2.39 -1.95 7.85
N VAL A 145 -2.83 -1.14 6.91
CA VAL A 145 -1.95 -0.40 6.00
C VAL A 145 -1.41 0.81 6.74
N THR A 146 -0.10 0.86 6.94
CA THR A 146 0.58 1.94 7.67
C THR A 146 1.24 2.94 6.73
N THR A 147 1.62 2.50 5.53
CA THR A 147 2.26 3.31 4.49
C THR A 147 1.51 3.16 3.17
N ILE A 148 1.27 4.29 2.49
CA ILE A 148 0.51 4.35 1.24
C ILE A 148 1.31 5.17 0.21
N LEU A 149 1.46 4.67 -1.01
CA LEU A 149 1.76 5.46 -2.19
C LEU A 149 0.44 5.79 -2.89
N ASP A 150 -0.02 7.02 -2.72
CA ASP A 150 -1.29 7.49 -3.27
C ASP A 150 -1.08 8.14 -4.64
N HIS A 151 -1.54 7.49 -5.70
CA HIS A 151 -1.58 8.06 -7.04
C HIS A 151 -2.78 9.03 -7.12
N ALA A 152 -2.53 10.30 -6.79
CA ALA A 152 -3.54 11.31 -6.48
C ALA A 152 -4.07 11.99 -7.75
N HIS A 153 -4.76 11.24 -8.63
CA HIS A 153 -5.26 11.78 -9.91
C HIS A 153 -6.53 12.66 -9.80
N HIS A 154 -6.82 13.18 -8.61
CA HIS A 154 -7.84 14.20 -8.35
C HIS A 154 -7.29 15.64 -8.36
N THR A 155 -6.07 15.84 -8.81
CA THR A 155 -5.38 17.15 -8.86
C THR A 155 -5.88 18.02 -10.03
N TRP A 156 -7.20 18.12 -10.20
CA TRP A 156 -7.83 18.82 -11.31
C TRP A 156 -7.74 20.32 -11.25
N THR A 157 -7.67 20.87 -10.03
CA THR A 157 -7.43 22.28 -9.72
C THR A 157 -6.51 22.38 -8.49
N ARG A 158 -6.03 23.59 -8.21
CA ARG A 158 -5.24 23.87 -7.00
C ARG A 158 -5.97 23.44 -5.73
N GLU A 159 -7.25 23.79 -5.61
CA GLU A 159 -8.08 23.54 -4.43
C GLU A 159 -8.32 22.04 -4.22
N HIS A 160 -8.56 21.27 -5.29
CA HIS A 160 -8.71 19.82 -5.19
C HIS A 160 -7.40 19.14 -4.76
N ALA A 161 -6.25 19.57 -5.31
CA ALA A 161 -4.94 19.06 -4.92
C ALA A 161 -4.63 19.34 -3.44
N ILE A 162 -4.87 20.59 -2.99
CA ILE A 162 -4.70 20.98 -1.58
C ILE A 162 -5.60 20.15 -0.66
N ALA A 163 -6.86 19.93 -1.06
CA ALA A 163 -7.81 19.17 -0.26
C ALA A 163 -7.36 17.73 -0.04
N GLY A 164 -6.91 17.03 -1.09
CA GLY A 164 -6.40 15.66 -0.97
C GLY A 164 -5.11 15.57 -0.16
N LEU A 165 -4.19 16.52 -0.34
CA LEU A 165 -2.96 16.61 0.45
C LEU A 165 -3.25 16.85 1.93
N ASN A 166 -4.15 17.79 2.26
CA ASN A 166 -4.56 18.05 3.63
C ASN A 166 -5.20 16.82 4.28
N ALA A 167 -6.08 16.12 3.55
CA ALA A 167 -6.67 14.88 4.05
C ALA A 167 -5.61 13.82 4.35
N SER A 168 -4.57 13.72 3.51
CA SER A 168 -3.45 12.81 3.74
C SER A 168 -2.67 13.19 4.99
N MET A 169 -2.39 14.48 5.22
CA MET A 169 -1.73 14.96 6.43
C MET A 169 -2.57 14.74 7.70
N ASP A 170 -3.86 15.04 7.64
CA ASP A 170 -4.78 14.93 8.77
C ASP A 170 -5.11 13.48 9.14
N SER A 171 -4.90 12.53 8.23
CA SER A 171 -5.18 11.11 8.45
C SER A 171 -4.31 10.48 9.54
N GLY A 172 -3.10 11.00 9.71
CA GLY A 172 -2.08 10.42 10.57
C GLY A 172 -1.50 9.08 10.07
N GLY A 173 -1.82 8.67 8.84
CA GLY A 173 -1.12 7.59 8.11
C GLY A 173 0.17 8.09 7.48
N ARG A 174 1.08 7.18 7.12
CA ARG A 174 2.26 7.53 6.32
C ARG A 174 1.86 7.52 4.85
N VAL A 175 1.87 8.70 4.20
CA VAL A 175 1.39 8.85 2.82
C VAL A 175 2.45 9.51 1.95
N PHE A 176 2.83 8.82 0.89
CA PHE A 176 3.55 9.39 -0.25
C PHE A 176 2.48 9.91 -1.22
N PHE A 177 2.17 11.20 -1.11
CA PHE A 177 1.16 11.85 -1.95
C PHE A 177 1.77 12.14 -3.32
N ALA A 178 1.56 11.25 -4.28
CA ALA A 178 2.03 11.41 -5.64
C ALA A 178 1.07 12.32 -6.43
N TYR A 179 1.39 13.60 -6.46
CA TYR A 179 0.66 14.62 -7.21
C TYR A 179 0.63 14.25 -8.69
N THR A 180 -0.55 14.05 -9.27
CA THR A 180 -0.68 13.65 -10.67
C THR A 180 -0.70 14.85 -11.59
N PHE A 181 0.24 14.89 -12.53
CA PHE A 181 0.22 15.80 -13.67
C PHE A 181 -0.67 15.23 -14.76
N GLN A 182 -1.63 16.00 -15.22
CA GLN A 182 -2.62 15.54 -16.20
C GLN A 182 -3.15 16.70 -17.05
N ASN A 183 -3.57 16.40 -18.26
CA ASN A 183 -4.21 17.40 -19.11
C ASN A 183 -5.53 17.86 -18.50
N SER A 184 -5.62 19.15 -18.17
CA SER A 184 -6.83 19.81 -17.69
C SER A 184 -7.02 21.10 -18.49
N PRO A 185 -8.26 21.42 -18.96
CA PRO A 185 -8.49 22.60 -19.80
C PRO A 185 -8.07 23.92 -19.17
N ASP A 186 -8.24 24.06 -17.85
CA ASP A 186 -8.03 25.30 -17.11
C ASP A 186 -6.84 25.24 -16.15
N PHE A 187 -6.04 24.17 -16.19
CA PHE A 187 -4.92 23.96 -15.30
C PHE A 187 -3.80 23.20 -16.02
N SER A 188 -2.97 23.95 -16.78
CA SER A 188 -1.92 23.40 -17.61
C SER A 188 -0.87 22.62 -16.78
N ILE A 189 -0.13 21.70 -17.40
CA ILE A 189 0.96 20.97 -16.73
C ILE A 189 2.00 21.96 -16.17
N GLN A 190 2.27 23.06 -16.85
CA GLN A 190 3.17 24.10 -16.36
C GLN A 190 2.64 24.78 -15.08
N ASP A 191 1.34 25.08 -15.02
CA ASP A 191 0.71 25.63 -13.80
C ASP A 191 0.68 24.60 -12.66
N GLN A 192 0.48 23.32 -13.00
CA GLN A 192 0.55 22.21 -12.02
C GLN A 192 1.95 22.07 -11.45
N ILE A 193 3.02 22.20 -12.27
CA ILE A 193 4.41 22.20 -11.82
C ILE A 193 4.69 23.37 -10.87
N MET A 194 4.24 24.59 -11.23
CA MET A 194 4.37 25.75 -10.33
C MET A 194 3.66 25.50 -8.99
N HIS A 195 2.44 24.95 -9.03
CA HIS A 195 1.69 24.61 -7.83
C HIS A 195 2.35 23.50 -7.01
N TRP A 196 2.94 22.49 -7.65
CA TRP A 196 3.71 21.46 -6.97
C TRP A 196 4.88 22.06 -6.17
N HIS A 197 5.63 23.02 -6.76
CA HIS A 197 6.71 23.72 -6.06
C HIS A 197 6.21 24.55 -4.87
N GLU A 198 5.06 25.20 -5.00
CA GLU A 198 4.42 25.89 -3.89
C GLU A 198 4.12 24.91 -2.75
N LEU A 199 3.48 23.77 -3.04
CA LEU A 199 3.18 22.74 -2.05
C LEU A 199 4.45 22.15 -1.42
N ALA A 200 5.47 21.85 -2.23
CA ALA A 200 6.74 21.30 -1.73
C ALA A 200 7.44 22.23 -0.73
N SER A 201 7.20 23.54 -0.84
CA SER A 201 7.76 24.53 0.10
C SER A 201 6.97 24.63 1.42
N THR A 202 5.74 24.10 1.47
CA THR A 202 4.80 24.29 2.58
C THR A 202 4.48 23.00 3.34
N VAL A 203 4.66 21.82 2.71
CA VAL A 203 4.45 20.51 3.37
C VAL A 203 5.44 20.37 4.52
N PRO A 204 4.96 20.24 5.78
CA PRO A 204 5.85 20.07 6.91
C PRO A 204 6.53 18.70 6.87
N SER A 205 7.70 18.60 7.49
CA SER A 205 8.31 17.28 7.74
C SER A 205 7.38 16.45 8.63
N GLY A 206 7.06 15.24 8.20
CA GLY A 206 6.11 14.39 8.92
C GLY A 206 5.85 13.06 8.23
N LEU A 207 4.66 12.53 8.44
CA LEU A 207 4.24 11.25 7.86
C LEU A 207 3.82 11.37 6.39
N THR A 208 3.38 12.58 5.96
CA THR A 208 3.02 12.82 4.55
C THR A 208 4.18 13.47 3.82
N THR A 209 4.53 12.94 2.66
CA THR A 209 5.57 13.46 1.78
C THR A 209 5.01 13.67 0.37
N LEU A 210 5.66 14.53 -0.42
CA LEU A 210 5.20 14.89 -1.75
C LEU A 210 6.00 14.15 -2.82
N GLY A 211 5.30 13.34 -3.61
CA GLY A 211 5.80 12.68 -4.81
C GLY A 211 5.18 13.26 -6.08
N ILE A 212 5.38 12.56 -7.17
CA ILE A 212 4.75 12.86 -8.47
C ILE A 212 4.16 11.59 -9.09
N ALA A 213 3.07 11.77 -9.85
CA ALA A 213 2.50 10.75 -10.71
C ALA A 213 2.31 11.33 -12.11
N TYR A 214 2.61 10.54 -13.13
CA TYR A 214 2.42 10.97 -14.51
C TYR A 214 2.20 9.77 -15.43
N ASP A 215 1.12 9.83 -16.24
CA ASP A 215 0.76 8.75 -17.16
C ASP A 215 0.85 9.21 -18.64
N GLY A 216 1.21 10.46 -18.85
CA GLY A 216 1.27 11.07 -20.19
C GLY A 216 2.65 10.98 -20.87
N TRP A 217 3.47 9.98 -20.51
CA TRP A 217 4.80 9.83 -21.09
C TRP A 217 4.74 9.62 -22.60
N ILE A 218 5.46 10.43 -23.34
CA ILE A 218 5.62 10.32 -24.79
C ILE A 218 7.08 9.99 -25.12
N GLY A 219 7.29 9.05 -26.04
CA GLY A 219 8.64 8.62 -26.45
C GLY A 219 9.47 9.67 -27.20
N ASP A 220 8.99 10.91 -27.31
CA ASP A 220 9.73 12.05 -27.79
C ASP A 220 10.25 12.88 -26.60
N PRO A 221 11.57 12.89 -26.32
CA PRO A 221 12.13 13.69 -25.23
C PRO A 221 11.97 15.21 -25.39
N GLN A 222 11.53 15.67 -26.57
CA GLN A 222 11.26 17.09 -26.85
C GLN A 222 9.77 17.46 -26.69
N ASP A 223 8.91 16.47 -26.40
CA ASP A 223 7.54 16.76 -26.03
C ASP A 223 7.54 17.70 -24.81
N PRO A 224 6.84 18.85 -24.88
CA PRO A 224 7.00 19.90 -23.86
C PRO A 224 6.52 19.47 -22.47
N ASP A 225 5.48 18.64 -22.38
CA ASP A 225 4.94 18.18 -21.09
C ASP A 225 5.81 17.06 -20.49
N THR A 226 6.21 16.09 -21.30
CA THR A 226 7.14 15.03 -20.89
C THR A 226 8.47 15.64 -20.43
N ALA A 227 9.05 16.55 -21.23
CA ALA A 227 10.30 17.21 -20.87
C ALA A 227 10.20 18.02 -19.57
N ALA A 228 9.07 18.70 -19.35
CA ALA A 228 8.86 19.49 -18.14
C ALA A 228 8.73 18.60 -16.89
N VAL A 229 8.00 17.48 -16.98
CA VAL A 229 7.87 16.53 -15.86
C VAL A 229 9.19 15.81 -15.58
N VAL A 230 9.93 15.38 -16.61
CA VAL A 230 11.29 14.82 -16.45
C VAL A 230 12.20 15.82 -15.75
N LYS A 231 12.20 17.08 -16.19
CA LYS A 231 13.00 18.13 -15.58
C LYS A 231 12.62 18.35 -14.10
N LEU A 232 11.33 18.48 -13.81
CA LEU A 232 10.86 18.59 -12.42
C LEU A 232 11.38 17.44 -11.56
N ALA A 233 11.22 16.21 -12.04
CA ALA A 233 11.62 15.02 -11.30
C ALA A 233 13.13 15.02 -11.01
N LEU A 234 13.97 15.33 -12.01
CA LEU A 234 15.43 15.29 -11.87
C LEU A 234 16.03 16.47 -11.09
N GLU A 235 15.38 17.64 -11.10
CA GLU A 235 15.90 18.86 -10.49
C GLU A 235 15.30 19.15 -9.10
N SER A 236 14.28 18.42 -8.69
CA SER A 236 13.57 18.62 -7.40
C SER A 236 13.74 17.43 -6.47
N LYS A 237 13.53 17.66 -5.17
CA LYS A 237 13.44 16.57 -4.20
C LYS A 237 12.05 15.92 -4.33
N VAL A 238 11.97 14.86 -5.10
CA VAL A 238 10.76 14.04 -5.29
C VAL A 238 10.88 12.78 -4.43
N GLU A 239 9.95 12.55 -3.52
CA GLU A 239 10.02 11.42 -2.58
C GLU A 239 9.63 10.09 -3.21
N ALA A 240 8.79 10.09 -4.26
CA ALA A 240 8.48 8.94 -5.09
C ALA A 240 7.87 9.37 -6.43
N LEU A 241 8.10 8.58 -7.49
CA LEU A 241 7.41 8.71 -8.77
C LEU A 241 6.58 7.45 -9.03
N THR A 242 5.34 7.61 -9.50
CA THR A 242 4.52 6.49 -9.93
C THR A 242 3.87 6.74 -11.29
N THR A 243 3.62 5.66 -12.02
CA THR A 243 2.92 5.67 -13.32
C THR A 243 2.20 4.35 -13.53
N HIS A 244 1.10 4.35 -14.29
CA HIS A 244 0.43 3.12 -14.69
C HIS A 244 1.06 2.53 -15.96
N ASP A 245 1.20 1.21 -15.96
CA ASP A 245 1.63 0.44 -17.14
C ASP A 245 0.83 -0.86 -17.24
N VAL A 246 -0.01 -0.99 -18.25
CA VAL A 246 -0.86 -2.18 -18.45
C VAL A 246 -0.47 -2.97 -19.69
N GLU A 247 -0.06 -2.27 -20.74
CA GLU A 247 0.38 -2.83 -22.03
C GLU A 247 -0.61 -3.81 -22.71
N GLY A 248 -0.09 -4.63 -23.61
CA GLY A 248 -0.90 -5.58 -24.38
C GLY A 248 -2.03 -4.88 -25.16
N PRO A 249 -3.23 -5.44 -25.16
CA PRO A 249 -4.36 -4.85 -25.89
C PRO A 249 -4.88 -3.53 -25.31
N TRP A 250 -4.46 -3.18 -24.10
CA TRP A 250 -4.86 -1.92 -23.44
C TRP A 250 -4.06 -0.72 -23.94
N SER A 251 -2.89 -0.95 -24.54
CA SER A 251 -2.02 0.07 -25.18
C SER A 251 -1.57 1.20 -24.21
N SER A 252 -1.65 0.99 -22.90
CA SER A 252 -1.07 1.87 -21.90
C SER A 252 0.37 1.42 -21.64
N SER A 253 1.33 2.12 -22.21
CA SER A 253 2.74 1.68 -22.27
C SER A 253 3.66 2.75 -21.68
N ASN A 254 3.65 2.86 -20.35
CA ASN A 254 4.62 3.64 -19.57
C ASN A 254 5.68 2.70 -18.97
N ASN A 255 6.16 1.77 -19.80
CA ASN A 255 7.02 0.67 -19.40
C ASN A 255 8.44 1.10 -19.02
N PRO A 256 9.24 0.22 -18.39
CA PRO A 256 10.61 0.51 -18.01
C PRO A 256 11.49 0.96 -19.19
N GLU A 257 11.27 0.42 -20.39
CA GLU A 257 12.03 0.77 -21.58
C GLU A 257 11.80 2.23 -21.99
N LEU A 258 10.56 2.71 -21.95
CA LEU A 258 10.23 4.11 -22.23
C LEU A 258 10.84 5.04 -21.16
N LEU A 259 10.67 4.72 -19.89
CA LEU A 259 11.24 5.55 -18.82
C LEU A 259 12.77 5.57 -18.83
N HIS A 260 13.39 4.46 -19.24
CA HIS A 260 14.84 4.39 -19.46
C HIS A 260 15.28 5.26 -20.65
N TRP A 261 14.53 5.22 -21.76
CA TRP A 261 14.78 6.06 -22.93
C TRP A 261 14.69 7.56 -22.61
N LEU A 262 13.73 7.94 -21.77
CA LEU A 262 13.55 9.31 -21.29
C LEU A 262 14.60 9.71 -20.23
N GLY A 263 15.44 8.78 -19.78
CA GLY A 263 16.52 9.03 -18.82
C GLY A 263 16.08 9.10 -17.37
N ILE A 264 14.78 8.90 -17.07
CA ILE A 264 14.26 9.02 -15.70
C ILE A 264 14.42 7.73 -14.88
N LEU A 265 14.39 6.58 -15.53
CA LEU A 265 14.50 5.29 -14.83
C LEU A 265 15.85 5.11 -14.09
N ASN A 266 16.90 5.78 -14.58
CA ASN A 266 18.25 5.75 -13.98
C ASN A 266 18.45 6.82 -12.88
N SER A 267 17.41 7.55 -12.50
CA SER A 267 17.49 8.56 -11.44
C SER A 267 17.59 7.93 -10.05
N SER A 268 17.92 8.74 -9.06
CA SER A 268 17.87 8.35 -7.65
C SER A 268 16.49 8.49 -7.01
N ILE A 269 15.44 8.69 -7.81
CA ILE A 269 14.06 8.77 -7.35
C ILE A 269 13.50 7.35 -7.29
N PRO A 270 12.86 6.92 -6.20
CA PRO A 270 12.13 5.67 -6.20
C PRO A 270 10.98 5.73 -7.19
N ILE A 271 10.99 4.82 -8.18
CA ILE A 271 9.96 4.72 -9.22
C ILE A 271 9.18 3.43 -9.02
N VAL A 272 7.86 3.57 -8.87
CA VAL A 272 6.94 2.45 -8.76
C VAL A 272 6.02 2.45 -9.97
N ILE A 273 6.17 1.43 -10.82
CA ILE A 273 5.30 1.23 -11.99
C ILE A 273 4.11 0.38 -11.57
N SER A 274 2.92 0.97 -11.59
CA SER A 274 1.69 0.30 -11.17
C SER A 274 1.23 -0.70 -12.22
N HIS A 275 0.86 -1.89 -11.78
CA HIS A 275 0.49 -3.07 -12.55
C HIS A 275 1.68 -3.72 -13.27
N ALA A 276 2.29 -3.05 -14.24
CA ALA A 276 3.33 -3.63 -15.14
C ALA A 276 2.91 -5.02 -15.64
N SER A 277 1.65 -5.13 -16.11
CA SER A 277 0.95 -6.41 -16.34
C SER A 277 1.62 -7.29 -17.37
N GLN A 278 2.25 -6.70 -18.38
CA GLN A 278 2.87 -7.37 -19.53
C GLN A 278 4.39 -7.13 -19.59
N ILE A 279 5.04 -6.96 -18.43
CA ILE A 279 6.46 -6.62 -18.38
C ILE A 279 7.31 -7.55 -19.27
N SER A 280 8.15 -6.96 -20.10
CA SER A 280 9.08 -7.66 -20.97
C SER A 280 10.31 -8.19 -20.21
N ALA A 281 11.05 -9.12 -20.81
CA ALA A 281 12.33 -9.56 -20.25
C ALA A 281 13.34 -8.40 -20.15
N ARG A 282 13.31 -7.45 -21.10
CA ARG A 282 14.16 -6.25 -21.07
C ARG A 282 13.73 -5.29 -19.98
N GLY A 283 12.43 -5.06 -19.82
CA GLY A 283 11.88 -4.25 -18.75
C GLY A 283 12.25 -4.78 -17.39
N ALA A 284 12.12 -6.10 -17.19
CA ALA A 284 12.55 -6.76 -15.95
C ALA A 284 14.04 -6.60 -15.66
N GLU A 285 14.90 -6.70 -16.69
CA GLU A 285 16.34 -6.45 -16.58
C GLU A 285 16.63 -5.01 -16.17
N LEU A 286 15.98 -4.05 -16.80
CA LEU A 286 16.13 -2.62 -16.52
C LEU A 286 15.74 -2.30 -15.07
N LEU A 287 14.61 -2.79 -14.58
CA LEU A 287 14.19 -2.59 -13.20
C LEU A 287 15.23 -3.10 -12.21
N ARG A 288 15.82 -4.28 -12.45
CA ARG A 288 16.90 -4.82 -11.61
C ARG A 288 18.18 -3.98 -11.66
N GLN A 289 18.56 -3.51 -12.86
CA GLN A 289 19.76 -2.67 -13.04
C GLN A 289 19.64 -1.31 -12.37
N THR A 290 18.44 -0.76 -12.29
CA THR A 290 18.16 0.57 -11.74
C THR A 290 17.56 0.54 -10.34
N ASN A 291 17.35 -0.65 -9.78
CA ASN A 291 16.68 -0.87 -8.49
C ASN A 291 15.27 -0.23 -8.42
N GLN A 292 14.54 -0.24 -9.53
CA GLN A 292 13.17 0.27 -9.58
C GLN A 292 12.15 -0.86 -9.49
N HIS A 293 10.91 -0.56 -9.12
CA HIS A 293 9.96 -1.57 -8.68
C HIS A 293 8.62 -1.47 -9.41
N ILE A 294 7.85 -2.58 -9.35
CA ILE A 294 6.46 -2.63 -9.77
C ILE A 294 5.54 -2.77 -8.56
N SER A 295 4.31 -2.27 -8.70
CA SER A 295 3.23 -2.52 -7.75
C SER A 295 2.19 -3.45 -8.38
N ILE A 296 2.09 -4.68 -7.89
CA ILE A 296 1.08 -5.64 -8.32
C ILE A 296 -0.19 -5.39 -7.52
N THR A 297 -1.33 -5.26 -8.19
CA THR A 297 -2.64 -5.05 -7.56
C THR A 297 -3.59 -6.20 -7.89
N PRO A 298 -3.42 -7.38 -7.26
CA PRO A 298 -3.97 -8.64 -7.75
C PRO A 298 -5.47 -8.65 -7.94
N GLU A 299 -6.23 -8.06 -7.02
CA GLU A 299 -7.68 -8.04 -7.09
C GLU A 299 -8.18 -7.15 -8.23
N SER A 300 -7.56 -5.97 -8.40
CA SER A 300 -7.84 -5.06 -9.50
C SER A 300 -7.58 -5.70 -10.86
N GLU A 301 -6.41 -6.29 -11.02
CA GLU A 301 -5.96 -6.90 -12.27
C GLU A 301 -6.83 -8.08 -12.69
N MET A 302 -7.32 -8.87 -11.72
CA MET A 302 -8.29 -9.94 -11.95
C MET A 302 -9.69 -9.40 -12.22
N HIS A 303 -10.16 -8.42 -11.45
CA HIS A 303 -11.49 -7.83 -11.56
C HIS A 303 -11.70 -7.13 -12.89
N TYR A 304 -10.75 -6.28 -13.27
CA TYR A 304 -10.84 -5.49 -14.50
C TYR A 304 -10.39 -6.22 -15.77
N GLY A 305 -9.79 -7.40 -15.64
CA GLY A 305 -9.47 -8.29 -16.75
C GLY A 305 -8.19 -7.94 -17.51
N HIS A 306 -7.26 -7.16 -16.93
CA HIS A 306 -5.96 -6.94 -17.58
C HIS A 306 -4.87 -7.94 -17.15
N LEU A 307 -5.11 -8.68 -16.08
CA LEU A 307 -4.26 -9.78 -15.62
C LEU A 307 -2.77 -9.37 -15.39
N HIS A 308 -1.93 -10.34 -15.05
CA HIS A 308 -0.48 -10.13 -14.86
C HIS A 308 0.30 -11.42 -15.21
N PRO A 309 0.45 -11.73 -16.49
CA PRO A 309 1.03 -13.00 -16.91
C PRO A 309 2.51 -13.15 -16.56
N THR A 310 3.27 -12.07 -16.42
CA THR A 310 4.73 -12.06 -16.25
C THR A 310 5.23 -11.55 -14.90
N SER A 311 4.41 -10.85 -14.11
CA SER A 311 4.84 -10.22 -12.85
C SER A 311 5.43 -11.20 -11.83
N HIS A 312 5.03 -12.50 -11.86
CA HIS A 312 5.60 -13.54 -11.01
C HIS A 312 7.09 -13.84 -11.29
N LEU A 313 7.63 -13.36 -12.41
CA LEU A 313 9.03 -13.54 -12.81
C LEU A 313 9.94 -12.45 -12.26
N ILE A 314 9.37 -11.41 -11.64
CA ILE A 314 10.09 -10.25 -11.13
C ILE A 314 9.70 -9.90 -9.67
N LEU A 315 9.40 -10.90 -8.85
CA LEU A 315 8.99 -10.69 -7.45
C LEU A 315 10.08 -10.03 -6.58
N ASP A 316 11.32 -10.11 -7.00
CA ASP A 316 12.46 -9.42 -6.38
C ASP A 316 12.39 -7.89 -6.53
N GLN A 317 11.70 -7.37 -7.56
CA GLN A 317 11.44 -5.95 -7.79
C GLN A 317 9.93 -5.64 -7.73
N ALA A 318 9.17 -6.37 -6.92
CA ALA A 318 7.72 -6.21 -6.82
C ALA A 318 7.28 -5.95 -5.38
N SER A 319 6.16 -5.24 -5.26
CA SER A 319 5.40 -4.99 -4.05
C SER A 319 3.91 -5.11 -4.34
N LEU A 320 3.05 -4.92 -3.34
CA LEU A 320 1.60 -5.00 -3.50
C LEU A 320 0.94 -3.64 -3.34
N GLY A 321 -0.10 -3.42 -4.12
CA GLY A 321 -1.02 -2.31 -4.00
C GLY A 321 -2.48 -2.75 -4.03
N VAL A 322 -3.38 -1.84 -3.72
CA VAL A 322 -4.83 -2.08 -3.74
C VAL A 322 -5.51 -1.51 -4.96
N ASP A 323 -5.02 -0.40 -5.49
CA ASP A 323 -5.60 0.35 -6.62
C ASP A 323 -6.98 0.97 -6.26
N THR A 324 -8.03 0.64 -7.00
CA THR A 324 -9.38 1.21 -6.91
C THR A 324 -10.24 0.51 -5.84
N HIS A 325 -9.85 0.64 -4.59
CA HIS A 325 -10.46 -0.02 -3.43
C HIS A 325 -11.97 0.20 -3.26
N PHE A 326 -12.59 1.13 -3.98
CA PHE A 326 -14.03 1.32 -3.96
C PHE A 326 -14.79 0.18 -4.67
N THR A 327 -14.11 -0.54 -5.55
CA THR A 327 -14.67 -1.63 -6.36
C THR A 327 -14.66 -2.96 -5.60
N PHE A 328 -13.63 -3.19 -4.78
CA PHE A 328 -13.36 -4.44 -4.09
C PHE A 328 -12.79 -4.19 -2.68
N SER A 329 -11.93 -5.07 -2.17
CA SER A 329 -11.37 -4.92 -0.82
C SER A 329 -10.30 -3.82 -0.73
N THR A 330 -10.15 -3.23 0.45
CA THR A 330 -9.16 -2.18 0.72
C THR A 330 -7.91 -2.68 1.42
N ASP A 331 -7.76 -3.98 1.62
CA ASP A 331 -6.71 -4.53 2.48
C ASP A 331 -5.62 -5.29 1.70
N ILE A 332 -4.38 -5.01 2.06
CA ILE A 332 -3.19 -5.66 1.49
C ILE A 332 -3.13 -7.15 1.85
N LEU A 333 -3.75 -7.58 2.95
CA LEU A 333 -3.82 -8.98 3.31
C LEU A 333 -4.59 -9.80 2.28
N THR A 334 -5.72 -9.28 1.78
CA THR A 334 -6.47 -9.88 0.68
C THR A 334 -5.64 -9.91 -0.60
N GLN A 335 -4.92 -8.82 -0.94
CA GLN A 335 -4.04 -8.78 -2.10
C GLN A 335 -2.92 -9.85 -2.01
N ALA A 336 -2.26 -9.98 -0.87
CA ALA A 336 -1.23 -10.99 -0.64
C ALA A 336 -1.76 -12.41 -0.81
N ARG A 337 -2.96 -12.69 -0.27
CA ARG A 337 -3.62 -13.99 -0.38
C ARG A 337 -4.04 -14.32 -1.81
N LEU A 338 -4.64 -13.36 -2.50
CA LEU A 338 -5.05 -13.53 -3.89
C LEU A 338 -3.83 -13.74 -4.80
N TRP A 339 -2.78 -12.94 -4.64
CA TRP A 339 -1.54 -13.11 -5.40
C TRP A 339 -0.92 -14.49 -5.18
N LEU A 340 -0.80 -14.92 -3.92
CA LEU A 340 -0.27 -16.23 -3.56
C LEU A 340 -1.06 -17.37 -4.24
N GLN A 341 -2.39 -17.33 -4.17
CA GLN A 341 -3.22 -18.40 -4.69
C GLN A 341 -3.34 -18.36 -6.21
N SER A 342 -3.44 -17.20 -6.84
CA SER A 342 -3.47 -17.07 -8.30
C SER A 342 -2.16 -17.54 -8.95
N THR A 343 -1.02 -17.17 -8.36
CA THR A 343 0.31 -17.61 -8.79
C THR A 343 0.44 -19.14 -8.68
N ARG A 344 0.04 -19.73 -7.55
CA ARG A 344 0.04 -21.18 -7.36
C ARG A 344 -0.87 -21.87 -8.37
N SER A 345 -2.10 -21.40 -8.53
CA SER A 345 -3.08 -21.98 -9.46
C SER A 345 -2.55 -21.99 -10.89
N ARG A 346 -1.98 -20.89 -11.34
CA ARG A 346 -1.42 -20.78 -12.69
C ARG A 346 -0.23 -21.74 -12.92
N LEU A 347 0.70 -21.80 -11.97
CA LEU A 347 1.89 -22.65 -12.11
C LEU A 347 1.55 -24.15 -11.93
N TYR A 348 0.61 -24.50 -11.06
CA TYR A 348 0.10 -25.86 -10.96
C TYR A 348 -0.61 -26.32 -12.23
N LYS A 349 -1.34 -25.40 -12.89
CA LYS A 349 -2.03 -25.70 -14.14
C LYS A 349 -1.09 -26.29 -15.20
N ALA A 350 0.13 -25.79 -15.32
CA ALA A 350 1.12 -26.30 -16.26
C ALA A 350 1.48 -27.79 -16.04
N ALA A 351 1.57 -28.24 -14.78
CA ALA A 351 1.79 -29.65 -14.48
C ALA A 351 0.54 -30.49 -14.76
N ILE A 352 -0.64 -30.00 -14.36
CA ILE A 352 -1.90 -30.73 -14.52
C ILE A 352 -2.26 -30.88 -15.97
N ASP A 353 -2.08 -29.87 -16.82
CA ASP A 353 -2.32 -29.95 -18.28
C ASP A 353 -1.42 -31.00 -18.95
N ASN A 354 -0.27 -31.31 -18.36
CA ASN A 354 0.62 -32.40 -18.79
C ASN A 354 0.37 -33.73 -18.07
N TRP A 355 -0.78 -33.91 -17.39
CA TRP A 355 -1.12 -35.10 -16.62
C TRP A 355 -0.07 -35.47 -15.55
N GLN A 356 0.52 -34.46 -14.91
CA GLN A 356 1.50 -34.61 -13.84
C GLN A 356 0.96 -34.07 -12.51
N ILE A 357 1.39 -34.70 -11.42
CA ILE A 357 1.07 -34.24 -10.07
C ILE A 357 2.10 -33.21 -9.63
N PRO A 358 1.71 -31.98 -9.23
CA PRO A 358 2.64 -31.01 -8.68
C PRO A 358 3.36 -31.56 -7.44
N ALA A 359 4.70 -31.51 -7.43
CA ALA A 359 5.53 -32.09 -6.37
C ALA A 359 6.01 -31.05 -5.33
N ASN A 360 5.82 -29.75 -5.59
CA ASN A 360 6.24 -28.65 -4.71
C ASN A 360 5.26 -27.48 -4.78
N SER A 361 5.29 -26.60 -3.77
CA SER A 361 4.57 -25.33 -3.82
C SER A 361 5.44 -24.26 -4.50
N PRO A 362 4.94 -23.61 -5.57
CA PRO A 362 5.76 -22.69 -6.37
C PRO A 362 5.98 -21.31 -5.70
N MET A 363 5.22 -20.97 -4.67
CA MET A 363 5.34 -19.73 -3.92
C MET A 363 5.05 -19.97 -2.45
N SER A 364 5.87 -19.43 -1.54
CA SER A 364 5.72 -19.55 -0.10
C SER A 364 4.87 -18.41 0.49
N VAL A 365 4.33 -18.64 1.69
CA VAL A 365 3.64 -17.60 2.47
C VAL A 365 4.59 -16.48 2.89
N ASN A 366 5.89 -16.79 3.11
CA ASN A 366 6.91 -15.80 3.44
C ASN A 366 7.12 -14.81 2.29
N GLN A 367 7.12 -15.28 1.03
CA GLN A 367 7.19 -14.40 -0.14
C GLN A 367 5.97 -13.48 -0.22
N ALA A 368 4.77 -13.99 0.03
CA ALA A 368 3.56 -13.17 0.06
C ALA A 368 3.60 -12.12 1.19
N PHE A 369 4.11 -12.50 2.35
CA PHE A 369 4.27 -11.59 3.48
C PHE A 369 5.29 -10.48 3.18
N LEU A 370 6.43 -10.81 2.59
CA LEU A 370 7.44 -9.82 2.20
C LEU A 370 6.94 -8.86 1.13
N LEU A 371 6.16 -9.32 0.14
CA LEU A 371 5.51 -8.45 -0.84
C LEU A 371 4.54 -7.45 -0.20
N ALA A 372 3.86 -7.85 0.87
CA ALA A 372 2.89 -7.01 1.59
C ALA A 372 3.57 -6.01 2.56
N THR A 373 4.84 -6.20 2.87
CA THR A 373 5.56 -5.46 3.92
C THR A 373 6.88 -4.89 3.40
N ARG A 374 8.00 -5.58 3.63
CA ARG A 374 9.37 -5.12 3.33
C ARG A 374 9.56 -4.68 1.88
N ASN A 375 9.03 -5.43 0.92
CA ASN A 375 9.22 -5.09 -0.49
C ASN A 375 8.58 -3.75 -0.85
N GLY A 376 7.46 -3.39 -0.20
CA GLY A 376 6.87 -2.07 -0.35
C GLY A 376 7.77 -0.95 0.18
N GLY A 377 8.44 -1.17 1.31
CA GLY A 377 9.46 -0.25 1.82
C GLY A 377 10.63 -0.09 0.85
N LEU A 378 11.13 -1.21 0.29
CA LEU A 378 12.21 -1.20 -0.70
C LEU A 378 11.79 -0.48 -1.99
N ALA A 379 10.55 -0.66 -2.44
CA ALA A 379 10.01 0.03 -3.62
C ALA A 379 9.97 1.55 -3.46
N LEU A 380 9.90 2.05 -2.22
CA LEU A 380 9.93 3.46 -1.88
C LEU A 380 11.35 3.94 -1.47
N GLU A 381 12.38 3.11 -1.66
CA GLU A 381 13.74 3.34 -1.14
C GLU A 381 13.78 3.68 0.36
N ARG A 382 12.83 3.10 1.10
CA ARG A 382 12.68 3.23 2.55
C ARG A 382 12.84 1.85 3.22
N PRO A 383 14.09 1.34 3.33
CA PRO A 383 14.34 0.04 3.96
C PRO A 383 13.97 0.02 5.45
N ASP A 384 13.72 1.17 6.05
CA ASP A 384 13.22 1.36 7.41
C ASP A 384 11.70 1.16 7.56
N LEU A 385 10.97 0.90 6.46
CA LEU A 385 9.52 0.64 6.44
C LEU A 385 9.22 -0.84 6.13
N GLY A 386 8.11 -1.35 6.68
CA GLY A 386 7.65 -2.71 6.43
C GLY A 386 8.51 -3.80 7.07
N VAL A 387 9.31 -3.44 8.07
CA VAL A 387 10.20 -4.36 8.81
C VAL A 387 10.17 -4.09 10.31
N ILE A 388 10.49 -5.12 11.11
CA ILE A 388 10.76 -4.99 12.54
C ILE A 388 12.22 -5.32 12.77
N THR A 389 13.03 -4.30 12.97
CA THR A 389 14.47 -4.33 13.23
C THR A 389 14.82 -3.08 14.07
N PRO A 390 15.81 -3.07 14.95
CA PRO A 390 16.25 -1.85 15.62
C PRO A 390 16.54 -0.73 14.62
N ASP A 391 16.25 0.50 14.98
CA ASP A 391 16.41 1.74 14.22
C ASP A 391 15.44 1.92 13.02
N THR A 392 14.48 1.01 12.82
CA THR A 392 13.43 1.17 11.81
C THR A 392 12.20 1.89 12.35
N LYS A 393 11.30 2.33 11.46
CA LYS A 393 10.09 3.06 11.86
C LYS A 393 9.12 2.16 12.64
N ALA A 394 8.53 2.71 13.68
CA ALA A 394 7.55 2.02 14.49
C ALA A 394 6.17 2.04 13.81
N ASP A 395 6.08 1.38 12.66
CA ASP A 395 4.87 1.12 11.90
C ASP A 395 4.52 -0.36 12.08
N ILE A 396 3.59 -0.67 12.99
CA ILE A 396 3.44 -2.00 13.60
C ILE A 396 1.97 -2.41 13.68
N LEU A 397 1.70 -3.72 13.48
CA LEU A 397 0.41 -4.34 13.71
C LEU A 397 0.49 -5.31 14.89
N ILE A 398 -0.53 -5.29 15.74
CA ILE A 398 -0.74 -6.28 16.78
C ILE A 398 -2.00 -7.06 16.41
N TRP A 399 -1.86 -8.39 16.25
CA TRP A 399 -2.93 -9.29 15.88
C TRP A 399 -3.47 -10.01 17.11
N ASP A 400 -4.79 -10.08 17.25
CA ASP A 400 -5.43 -10.98 18.21
C ASP A 400 -5.31 -12.43 17.72
N ALA A 401 -4.18 -13.06 18.06
CA ALA A 401 -3.89 -14.43 17.66
C ALA A 401 -4.70 -15.48 18.44
N ARG A 402 -5.64 -15.04 19.28
CA ARG A 402 -6.62 -15.87 20.00
C ARG A 402 -8.03 -15.75 19.42
N SER A 403 -8.21 -14.96 18.40
CA SER A 403 -9.47 -14.87 17.64
C SER A 403 -9.85 -16.25 17.06
N PRO A 404 -11.13 -16.52 16.81
CA PRO A 404 -11.58 -17.82 16.30
C PRO A 404 -10.88 -18.25 15.01
N GLY A 405 -10.57 -17.30 14.11
CA GLY A 405 -9.91 -17.57 12.83
C GLY A 405 -8.43 -17.95 12.97
N MET A 406 -7.78 -17.46 14.01
CA MET A 406 -6.35 -17.66 14.24
C MET A 406 -6.02 -18.69 15.35
N LEU A 407 -7.02 -19.14 16.09
CA LEU A 407 -6.80 -20.02 17.24
C LEU A 407 -6.11 -21.33 16.84
N GLY A 408 -5.02 -21.70 17.54
CA GLY A 408 -4.29 -22.94 17.30
C GLY A 408 -3.16 -22.82 16.26
N TRP A 409 -2.81 -21.62 15.85
CA TRP A 409 -1.68 -21.39 14.94
C TRP A 409 -0.35 -21.91 15.51
N VAL A 410 0.55 -22.30 14.61
CA VAL A 410 1.94 -22.71 14.91
C VAL A 410 2.94 -21.77 14.26
N ASP A 411 2.72 -21.45 12.99
CA ASP A 411 3.52 -20.50 12.22
C ASP A 411 2.80 -19.15 12.13
N PRO A 412 3.35 -18.06 12.72
CA PRO A 412 2.70 -16.75 12.74
C PRO A 412 2.52 -16.13 11.36
N ILE A 413 3.44 -16.40 10.42
CA ILE A 413 3.38 -15.85 9.07
C ILE A 413 2.23 -16.50 8.30
N SER A 414 2.15 -17.84 8.37
CA SER A 414 1.03 -18.57 7.76
C SER A 414 -0.30 -18.20 8.41
N ALA A 415 -0.34 -17.97 9.73
CA ALA A 415 -1.52 -17.52 10.43
C ALA A 415 -2.03 -16.19 9.89
N VAL A 416 -1.14 -15.20 9.75
CA VAL A 416 -1.47 -13.88 9.19
C VAL A 416 -1.91 -14.01 7.74
N ILE A 417 -1.11 -14.60 6.86
CA ILE A 417 -1.40 -14.59 5.41
C ILE A 417 -2.60 -15.45 5.05
N LEU A 418 -2.77 -16.62 5.66
CA LEU A 418 -3.79 -17.60 5.22
C LEU A 418 -5.07 -17.61 6.06
N HIS A 419 -5.00 -17.19 7.33
CA HIS A 419 -6.11 -17.36 8.28
C HIS A 419 -6.67 -16.05 8.83
N ALA A 420 -5.81 -15.02 9.01
CA ALA A 420 -6.28 -13.75 9.57
C ALA A 420 -7.22 -13.00 8.63
N ASN A 421 -7.96 -12.07 9.20
CA ASN A 421 -8.76 -11.07 8.50
C ASN A 421 -8.60 -9.70 9.19
N VAL A 422 -9.13 -8.64 8.60
CA VAL A 422 -9.02 -7.27 9.14
C VAL A 422 -9.57 -7.14 10.56
N GLY A 423 -10.58 -7.97 10.92
CA GLY A 423 -11.15 -8.00 12.26
C GLY A 423 -10.21 -8.56 13.34
N ASP A 424 -9.16 -9.29 12.94
CA ASP A 424 -8.16 -9.85 13.87
C ASP A 424 -7.02 -8.85 14.16
N ILE A 425 -6.95 -7.71 13.46
CA ILE A 425 -6.02 -6.62 13.75
C ILE A 425 -6.53 -5.86 14.98
N LYS A 426 -5.88 -6.08 16.11
CA LYS A 426 -6.22 -5.45 17.38
C LYS A 426 -5.75 -4.00 17.42
N ASP A 427 -4.47 -3.77 17.11
CA ASP A 427 -3.87 -2.45 17.18
C ASP A 427 -3.06 -2.15 15.91
N VAL A 428 -3.02 -0.87 15.53
CA VAL A 428 -2.20 -0.32 14.44
C VAL A 428 -1.43 0.87 14.98
N ILE A 429 -0.12 0.84 14.83
CA ILE A 429 0.81 1.90 15.23
C ILE A 429 1.46 2.44 13.97
N VAL A 430 1.51 3.77 13.82
CA VAL A 430 2.23 4.47 12.73
C VAL A 430 3.11 5.55 13.35
N GLY A 431 4.40 5.51 13.05
CA GLY A 431 5.36 6.44 13.64
C GLY A 431 5.32 6.44 15.16
N GLY A 432 5.15 5.26 15.78
CA GLY A 432 5.10 5.09 17.23
C GLY A 432 3.74 5.45 17.88
N GLU A 433 2.75 5.94 17.11
CA GLU A 433 1.46 6.37 17.65
C GLU A 433 0.31 5.46 17.22
N PHE A 434 -0.58 5.13 18.16
CA PHE A 434 -1.77 4.32 17.86
C PHE A 434 -2.70 5.04 16.89
N LYS A 435 -3.03 4.38 15.78
CA LYS A 435 -4.09 4.78 14.84
C LYS A 435 -5.31 3.89 14.94
N LYS A 436 -5.13 2.66 15.42
CA LYS A 436 -6.19 1.74 15.86
C LYS A 436 -5.75 1.15 17.19
N ARG A 437 -6.67 1.09 18.16
CA ARG A 437 -6.42 0.50 19.48
C ARG A 437 -7.63 -0.29 19.92
N ASP A 438 -7.41 -1.52 20.40
CA ASP A 438 -8.46 -2.46 20.82
C ASP A 438 -9.58 -2.57 19.76
N GLY A 439 -9.20 -2.71 18.50
CA GLY A 439 -10.11 -2.88 17.35
C GLY A 439 -10.81 -1.61 16.86
N LYS A 440 -10.52 -0.43 17.42
CA LYS A 440 -11.19 0.83 17.06
C LYS A 440 -10.17 1.85 16.57
N LEU A 441 -10.52 2.60 15.53
CA LEU A 441 -9.73 3.73 15.07
C LEU A 441 -9.62 4.79 16.19
N VAL A 442 -8.41 5.33 16.37
CA VAL A 442 -8.12 6.42 17.30
C VAL A 442 -8.25 7.73 16.52
N VAL A 443 -9.46 8.19 16.34
CA VAL A 443 -9.80 9.38 15.56
C VAL A 443 -10.76 10.25 16.38
N GLU A 444 -10.43 11.53 16.52
CA GLU A 444 -11.32 12.49 17.12
C GLU A 444 -12.54 12.73 16.23
N ASP A 445 -13.74 12.76 16.83
CA ASP A 445 -15.02 12.94 16.12
C ASP A 445 -15.20 12.05 14.86
N TYR A 446 -14.85 10.76 14.97
CA TYR A 446 -15.02 9.84 13.83
C TYR A 446 -16.48 9.78 13.34
N ALA A 447 -17.47 9.94 14.24
CA ALA A 447 -18.89 9.98 13.86
C ALA A 447 -19.21 11.16 12.96
N GLY A 448 -18.71 12.36 13.26
CA GLY A 448 -18.88 13.53 12.40
C GLY A 448 -18.21 13.37 11.04
N ILE A 449 -17.05 12.70 10.98
CA ILE A 449 -16.38 12.36 9.72
C ILE A 449 -17.23 11.38 8.91
N GLN A 450 -17.82 10.35 9.54
CA GLN A 450 -18.73 9.42 8.87
C GLN A 450 -19.94 10.12 8.27
N ASP A 451 -20.58 11.04 9.00
CA ASP A 451 -21.74 11.78 8.53
C ASP A 451 -21.41 12.67 7.32
N ARG A 452 -20.28 13.40 7.36
CA ARG A 452 -19.80 14.19 6.23
C ARG A 452 -19.52 13.31 5.01
N PHE A 453 -18.83 12.20 5.19
CA PHE A 453 -18.54 11.24 4.13
C PHE A 453 -19.84 10.70 3.49
N LEU A 454 -20.80 10.26 4.31
CA LEU A 454 -22.07 9.74 3.82
C LEU A 454 -22.87 10.78 3.04
N GLN A 455 -22.82 12.06 3.44
CA GLN A 455 -23.45 13.15 2.71
C GLN A 455 -22.83 13.32 1.32
N SER A 456 -21.48 13.38 1.22
CA SER A 456 -20.75 13.47 -0.05
C SER A 456 -21.01 12.24 -0.93
N ALA A 457 -20.89 11.04 -0.37
CA ALA A 457 -21.09 9.79 -1.10
C ALA A 457 -22.48 9.70 -1.71
N ARG A 458 -23.54 9.93 -0.92
CA ARG A 458 -24.93 9.88 -1.42
C ARG A 458 -25.18 10.87 -2.55
N ARG A 459 -24.66 12.09 -2.44
CA ARG A 459 -24.82 13.13 -3.45
C ARG A 459 -24.10 12.76 -4.75
N ILE A 460 -22.85 12.32 -4.67
CA ILE A 460 -22.04 11.95 -5.84
C ILE A 460 -22.58 10.69 -6.50
N GLN A 461 -22.92 9.66 -5.71
CA GLN A 461 -23.47 8.40 -6.20
C GLN A 461 -24.82 8.60 -6.91
N ALA A 462 -25.69 9.48 -6.39
CA ALA A 462 -26.96 9.81 -7.04
C ALA A 462 -26.72 10.41 -8.43
N LYS A 463 -25.83 11.41 -8.54
CA LYS A 463 -25.48 12.04 -9.82
C LYS A 463 -24.85 11.04 -10.80
N LEU A 464 -23.94 10.18 -10.32
CA LEU A 464 -23.28 9.20 -11.18
C LEU A 464 -24.25 8.13 -11.71
N LYS A 465 -25.26 7.74 -10.93
CA LYS A 465 -26.30 6.80 -11.38
C LYS A 465 -27.14 7.34 -12.56
N ASP A 466 -27.29 8.67 -12.66
CA ASP A 466 -28.00 9.30 -13.77
C ASP A 466 -27.18 9.32 -15.08
N ILE A 467 -25.88 9.05 -15.00
CA ILE A 467 -24.99 8.94 -16.16
C ILE A 467 -25.12 7.54 -16.74
N PRO A 468 -25.47 7.39 -18.04
CA PRO A 468 -25.57 6.07 -18.68
C PRO A 468 -24.29 5.25 -18.55
N LEU A 469 -24.44 3.94 -18.41
CA LEU A 469 -23.31 3.02 -18.44
C LEU A 469 -22.64 3.08 -19.82
N PRO A 470 -21.31 3.07 -19.88
CA PRO A 470 -20.60 3.01 -21.15
C PRO A 470 -20.89 1.69 -21.87
N VAL A 471 -21.05 1.75 -23.18
CA VAL A 471 -21.19 0.56 -24.03
C VAL A 471 -19.84 0.27 -24.68
N PRO A 472 -19.22 -0.89 -24.40
CA PRO A 472 -17.94 -1.29 -24.99
C PRO A 472 -18.17 -1.91 -26.39
N GLU A 473 -18.30 -1.04 -27.42
CA GLU A 473 -18.48 -1.44 -28.81
C GLU A 473 -17.37 -0.89 -29.70
N GLY A 474 -17.07 -1.60 -30.79
CA GLY A 474 -16.08 -1.20 -31.79
C GLY A 474 -14.65 -1.47 -31.31
N ARG A 475 -13.87 -0.41 -31.07
CA ARG A 475 -12.46 -0.49 -30.65
C ARG A 475 -12.18 0.35 -29.42
N PHE A 476 -11.40 -0.20 -28.50
CA PHE A 476 -10.94 0.53 -27.31
C PHE A 476 -9.96 1.64 -27.73
N MET A 477 -10.32 2.89 -27.49
CA MET A 477 -9.51 4.08 -27.81
C MET A 477 -8.93 4.08 -29.25
N GLY A 478 -9.66 3.47 -30.21
CA GLY A 478 -9.20 3.35 -31.61
C GLY A 478 -8.20 2.22 -31.87
N GLY A 479 -7.75 1.52 -30.83
CA GLY A 479 -6.79 0.40 -30.90
C GLY A 479 -7.46 -0.96 -31.17
N TYR A 480 -7.35 -1.89 -30.21
CA TYR A 480 -7.86 -3.25 -30.35
C TYR A 480 -9.38 -3.33 -30.24
N PRO A 481 -10.04 -4.29 -30.95
CA PRO A 481 -11.48 -4.48 -30.88
C PRO A 481 -11.91 -5.02 -29.51
N TYR A 482 -13.12 -4.64 -29.08
CA TYR A 482 -13.79 -5.32 -27.97
C TYR A 482 -14.21 -6.73 -28.41
N ALA A 483 -14.15 -7.67 -27.49
CA ALA A 483 -14.63 -9.03 -27.67
C ALA A 483 -15.50 -9.46 -26.48
N PRO A 484 -16.63 -10.15 -26.72
CA PRO A 484 -17.43 -10.72 -25.65
C PRO A 484 -16.64 -11.82 -24.93
N VAL A 485 -16.79 -11.88 -23.62
CA VAL A 485 -16.25 -12.96 -22.78
C VAL A 485 -17.41 -13.92 -22.45
N LEU A 486 -17.09 -15.20 -22.32
CA LEU A 486 -18.08 -16.21 -21.95
C LEU A 486 -18.63 -15.91 -20.54
N GLU A 487 -19.95 -15.75 -20.45
CA GLU A 487 -20.64 -15.58 -19.18
C GLU A 487 -20.67 -16.89 -18.39
N VAL A 488 -20.46 -16.77 -17.06
CA VAL A 488 -20.56 -17.93 -16.17
C VAL A 488 -22.01 -18.09 -15.73
N ASP A 489 -22.65 -19.16 -16.23
CA ASP A 489 -23.99 -19.55 -15.82
C ASP A 489 -24.09 -21.05 -15.68
N VAL A 490 -24.99 -21.52 -14.81
CA VAL A 490 -25.25 -22.93 -14.58
C VAL A 490 -26.75 -23.18 -14.65
N GLN A 491 -27.17 -23.85 -15.73
CA GLN A 491 -28.55 -24.24 -15.90
C GLN A 491 -28.96 -25.27 -14.85
N ARG A 492 -30.08 -25.01 -14.14
CA ARG A 492 -30.65 -25.91 -13.15
C ARG A 492 -32.16 -26.08 -13.41
N GLY A 493 -32.58 -27.22 -13.94
CA GLY A 493 -33.97 -27.47 -14.29
C GLY A 493 -34.45 -26.57 -15.42
N GLU A 494 -35.56 -25.84 -15.21
CA GLU A 494 -36.17 -24.95 -16.21
C GLU A 494 -35.56 -23.54 -16.24
N GLY A 495 -34.43 -23.34 -15.64
CA GLY A 495 -33.75 -22.04 -15.61
C GLY A 495 -32.36 -22.12 -15.01
N THR A 496 -31.60 -21.02 -15.04
CA THR A 496 -30.25 -20.96 -14.49
C THR A 496 -30.24 -20.99 -12.95
N GLY A 497 -31.31 -20.50 -12.34
CA GLY A 497 -31.41 -20.36 -10.89
C GLY A 497 -30.73 -19.12 -10.32
N TYR A 498 -30.14 -18.26 -11.16
CA TYR A 498 -29.39 -17.06 -10.73
C TYR A 498 -30.16 -15.76 -10.99
N GLY A 499 -31.25 -15.78 -11.76
CA GLY A 499 -31.98 -14.56 -12.14
C GLY A 499 -31.16 -13.65 -13.07
N PRO A 500 -31.46 -12.35 -13.13
CA PRO A 500 -30.67 -11.38 -13.89
C PRO A 500 -29.26 -11.29 -13.31
N ILE A 501 -28.23 -11.48 -14.13
CA ILE A 501 -26.81 -11.47 -13.70
C ILE A 501 -26.37 -10.06 -13.33
N TYR A 502 -26.98 -9.04 -13.90
CA TYR A 502 -26.65 -7.64 -13.66
C TYR A 502 -27.84 -6.89 -13.03
N VAL A 503 -27.62 -6.30 -11.88
CA VAL A 503 -28.57 -5.44 -11.17
C VAL A 503 -28.13 -3.99 -11.27
#